data_030111ad284e0a5f77b33d47c427c840
#
_entry.id   030111ad284e0a5f77b33d47c427c840
#
_cell.length_a   1.000
_cell.length_b   1.000
_cell.length_c   1.000
_cell.angle_alpha   90.00
_cell.angle_beta   90.00
_cell.angle_gamma   90.00
#
_symmetry.space_group_name_H-M   'P 1'
#
loop_
_entity.id
_entity.type
_entity.pdbx_description
1 polymer ?
#
loop_
_entity_poly.entity_id
_entity_poly.type
_entity_poly.pdbx_seq_one_letter_code
_entity_poly.pdbx_strand_id
1 'polypeptide(L)'
;MNSVINFVEFENRVVSATYRNLMVKAKVILVESTSGKDLPDPVTTIASPLPIGSLRIRLPEAVRHGVYFLKALNAHGTYLTRSADFRIV
;
A
#
# COMPACT_ATOMS: atom_id res chain seq x y z
N MET A 1 -10.74 12.39 10.93
CA MET A 1 -9.30 12.40 10.68
C MET A 1 -9.03 11.70 9.35
N ASN A 2 -8.06 12.21 8.61
CA ASN A 2 -7.76 11.66 7.30
C ASN A 2 -6.78 10.49 7.41
N SER A 3 -7.04 9.46 6.64
CA SER A 3 -6.08 8.37 6.45
C SER A 3 -4.96 8.83 5.53
N VAL A 4 -3.73 8.43 5.81
CA VAL A 4 -2.57 8.84 5.03
C VAL A 4 -1.59 7.68 4.93
N ILE A 5 -0.98 7.52 3.75
CA ILE A 5 0.17 6.63 3.55
C ILE A 5 1.34 7.52 3.07
N ASN A 6 2.43 7.51 3.82
CA ASN A 6 3.59 8.37 3.57
C ASN A 6 4.89 7.58 3.48
N PHE A 7 5.94 8.25 2.99
CA PHE A 7 7.32 7.75 3.03
C PHE A 7 7.47 6.36 2.44
N VAL A 8 6.90 6.17 1.24
CA VAL A 8 7.01 4.89 0.56
C VAL A 8 8.43 4.71 0.03
N GLU A 9 9.05 3.59 0.40
CA GLU A 9 10.39 3.23 -0.06
C GLU A 9 10.38 1.81 -0.61
N PHE A 10 11.22 1.58 -1.61
CA PHE A 10 11.38 0.25 -2.19
C PHE A 10 12.86 -0.14 -2.17
N GLU A 11 13.15 -1.28 -1.55
CA GLU A 11 14.50 -1.82 -1.49
C GLU A 11 14.46 -3.33 -1.30
N ASN A 12 15.30 -4.05 -2.03
CA ASN A 12 15.43 -5.51 -1.90
C ASN A 12 14.08 -6.24 -2.04
N ARG A 13 13.27 -5.82 -3.01
CA ARG A 13 11.95 -6.41 -3.26
C ARG A 13 10.97 -6.22 -2.10
N VAL A 14 11.22 -5.24 -1.23
CA VAL A 14 10.31 -4.90 -0.13
C VAL A 14 9.87 -3.45 -0.26
N VAL A 15 8.57 -3.24 -0.23
CA VAL A 15 7.98 -1.90 -0.15
C VAL A 15 7.67 -1.62 1.32
N SER A 16 8.17 -0.51 1.82
CA SER A 16 7.86 -0.07 3.19
C SER A 16 7.26 1.33 3.16
N ALA A 17 6.36 1.59 4.09
CA ALA A 17 5.68 2.86 4.18
C ALA A 17 5.21 3.09 5.61
N THR A 18 4.93 4.35 5.94
CA THR A 18 4.25 4.69 7.18
C THR A 18 2.81 5.06 6.88
N TYR A 19 1.94 4.89 7.85
CA TYR A 19 0.53 5.24 7.68
C TYR A 19 -0.02 5.90 8.93
N ARG A 20 -1.13 6.62 8.75
CA ARG A 20 -1.92 7.20 9.83
C ARG A 20 -3.38 6.88 9.63
N ASN A 21 -4.08 6.61 10.73
CA ASN A 21 -5.53 6.47 10.76
C ASN A 21 -6.08 5.38 9.85
N LEU A 22 -5.38 4.26 9.73
CA LEU A 22 -5.92 3.07 9.10
C LEU A 22 -6.48 2.17 10.18
N MET A 23 -7.73 1.79 10.01
CA MET A 23 -8.43 0.96 11.00
C MET A 23 -8.10 -0.52 10.81
N VAL A 24 -8.41 -1.31 11.81
CA VAL A 24 -8.27 -2.77 11.70
C VAL A 24 -9.07 -3.29 10.51
N LYS A 25 -8.52 -4.26 9.81
CA LYS A 25 -9.07 -4.85 8.59
C LYS A 25 -9.01 -3.95 7.35
N ALA A 26 -8.43 -2.74 7.46
CA ALA A 26 -8.12 -1.97 6.28
C ALA A 26 -7.12 -2.73 5.42
N LYS A 27 -7.29 -2.67 4.10
CA LYS A 27 -6.41 -3.36 3.16
C LYS A 27 -5.57 -2.36 2.40
N VAL A 28 -4.30 -2.69 2.20
CA VAL A 28 -3.40 -1.89 1.38
C VAL A 28 -3.03 -2.72 0.16
N ILE A 29 -3.31 -2.16 -1.02
CA ILE A 29 -3.18 -2.84 -2.31
C ILE A 29 -2.14 -2.11 -3.15
N LEU A 30 -1.35 -2.87 -3.89
CA LEU A 30 -0.42 -2.31 -4.86
C LEU A 30 -1.17 -2.06 -6.16
N VAL A 31 -1.04 -0.85 -6.71
CA VAL A 31 -1.72 -0.45 -7.94
C VAL A 31 -0.67 -0.02 -8.97
N GLU A 32 -0.79 -0.52 -10.18
CA GLU A 32 0.06 -0.06 -11.28
C GLU A 32 -0.40 1.32 -11.72
N SER A 33 0.48 2.31 -11.62
CA SER A 33 0.13 3.71 -11.85
C SER A 33 -0.28 3.98 -13.31
N THR A 34 0.39 3.33 -14.25
CA THR A 34 0.16 3.55 -15.68
C THR A 34 -1.22 3.11 -16.13
N SER A 35 -1.68 1.94 -15.69
CA SER A 35 -2.96 1.36 -16.10
C SER A 35 -4.07 1.58 -15.09
N GLY A 36 -3.72 1.93 -13.86
CA GLY A 36 -4.68 2.03 -12.76
C GLY A 36 -5.18 0.68 -12.28
N LYS A 37 -4.49 -0.40 -12.65
CA LYS A 37 -4.93 -1.75 -12.32
C LYS A 37 -4.48 -2.17 -10.93
N ASP A 38 -5.44 -2.61 -10.11
CA ASP A 38 -5.16 -3.19 -8.82
C ASP A 38 -4.50 -4.55 -9.01
N LEU A 39 -3.39 -4.79 -8.30
CA LEU A 39 -2.78 -6.11 -8.31
C LEU A 39 -3.43 -6.97 -7.22
N PRO A 40 -3.75 -8.23 -7.54
CA PRO A 40 -4.34 -9.13 -6.53
C PRO A 40 -3.37 -9.47 -5.41
N ASP A 41 -2.08 -9.45 -5.70
CA ASP A 41 -0.99 -9.68 -4.75
C ASP A 41 0.13 -8.67 -5.02
N PRO A 42 0.85 -8.21 -4.00
CA PRO A 42 0.61 -8.46 -2.58
C PRO A 42 -0.49 -7.55 -2.03
N VAL A 43 -1.18 -8.05 -1.02
CA VAL A 43 -2.15 -7.28 -0.26
C VAL A 43 -1.79 -7.43 1.22
N THR A 44 -1.75 -6.32 1.94
CA THR A 44 -1.55 -6.38 3.37
C THR A 44 -2.80 -5.87 4.09
N THR A 45 -3.06 -6.45 5.25
CA THR A 45 -4.22 -6.10 6.06
C THR A 45 -3.75 -5.54 7.38
N ILE A 46 -4.33 -4.43 7.80
CA ILE A 46 -3.99 -3.82 9.08
C ILE A 46 -4.59 -4.66 10.20
N ALA A 47 -3.72 -5.23 11.02
CA ALA A 47 -4.13 -6.11 12.12
C ALA A 47 -4.44 -5.34 13.41
N SER A 48 -3.83 -4.18 13.61
CA SER A 48 -4.00 -3.37 14.81
C SER A 48 -4.28 -1.93 14.45
N PRO A 49 -5.28 -1.31 15.08
CA PRO A 49 -5.61 0.09 14.80
C PRO A 49 -4.66 1.01 15.55
N LEU A 50 -3.54 1.33 14.95
CA LEU A 50 -2.60 2.30 15.51
C LEU A 50 -2.84 3.65 14.86
N PRO A 51 -2.75 4.76 15.63
CA PRO A 51 -2.86 6.09 15.03
C PRO A 51 -1.73 6.38 14.05
N ILE A 52 -0.55 5.82 14.31
CA ILE A 52 0.61 5.89 13.43
C ILE A 52 1.22 4.49 13.38
N GLY A 53 1.48 4.00 12.20
CA GLY A 53 2.10 2.69 12.05
C GLY A 53 2.97 2.61 10.81
N SER A 54 3.60 1.46 10.64
CA SER A 54 4.39 1.17 9.44
C SER A 54 3.94 -0.16 8.85
N LEU A 55 4.13 -0.28 7.54
CA LEU A 55 3.84 -1.52 6.85
C LEU A 55 5.03 -1.90 5.97
N ARG A 56 5.16 -3.19 5.72
CA ARG A 56 6.18 -3.73 4.83
C ARG A 56 5.53 -4.81 3.99
N ILE A 57 5.74 -4.72 2.69
CA ILE A 57 5.15 -5.66 1.74
C ILE A 57 6.28 -6.26 0.93
N ARG A 58 6.47 -7.59 1.04
CA ARG A 58 7.42 -8.30 0.22
C ARG A 58 6.78 -8.58 -1.13
N LEU A 59 7.45 -8.14 -2.21
CA LEU A 59 6.91 -8.31 -3.55
C LEU A 59 7.18 -9.69 -4.10
N PRO A 60 6.17 -10.35 -4.69
CA PRO A 60 6.39 -11.56 -5.48
C PRO A 60 7.24 -11.26 -6.70
N GLU A 61 7.94 -12.26 -7.21
CA GLU A 61 8.75 -12.11 -8.41
C GLU A 61 7.93 -11.72 -9.64
N ALA A 62 6.65 -12.05 -9.65
CA ALA A 62 5.76 -11.73 -10.75
C ALA A 62 5.50 -10.23 -10.91
N VAL A 63 5.76 -9.43 -9.87
CA VAL A 63 5.59 -7.97 -9.96
C VAL A 63 6.72 -7.39 -10.80
N ARG A 64 6.35 -6.71 -11.87
CA ARG A 64 7.29 -6.20 -12.86
C ARG A 64 7.80 -4.81 -12.50
N HIS A 65 8.86 -4.38 -13.18
CA HIS A 65 9.36 -3.01 -13.10
C HIS A 65 8.26 -2.04 -13.52
N GLY A 66 8.23 -0.89 -12.93
CA GLY A 66 7.27 0.13 -13.30
C GLY A 66 6.99 1.10 -12.18
N VAL A 67 6.01 1.97 -12.40
CA VAL A 67 5.57 2.95 -11.43
C VAL A 67 4.29 2.45 -10.78
N TYR A 68 4.28 2.49 -9.46
CA TYR A 68 3.18 1.95 -8.66
C TYR A 68 2.82 2.91 -7.54
N PHE A 69 1.68 2.70 -6.92
CA PHE A 69 1.35 3.35 -5.66
C PHE A 69 0.59 2.38 -4.76
N LEU A 70 0.51 2.70 -3.49
CA LEU A 70 -0.25 1.93 -2.52
C LEU A 70 -1.61 2.59 -2.34
N LYS A 71 -2.66 1.80 -2.35
CA LYS A 71 -4.03 2.26 -2.15
C LYS A 71 -4.60 1.57 -0.92
N ALA A 72 -5.19 2.34 -0.02
CA ALA A 72 -5.82 1.80 1.18
C ALA A 72 -7.34 1.81 1.02
N LEU A 73 -7.95 0.68 1.38
CA LEU A 73 -9.40 0.50 1.41
C LEU A 73 -9.81 0.14 2.84
N ASN A 74 -11.01 0.54 3.24
CA ASN A 74 -11.52 0.07 4.53
C ASN A 74 -12.00 -1.38 4.45
N ALA A 75 -12.51 -1.91 5.56
CA ALA A 75 -12.97 -3.32 5.61
C ALA A 75 -14.09 -3.60 4.63
N HIS A 76 -14.81 -2.59 4.19
CA HIS A 76 -15.92 -2.72 3.24
C HIS A 76 -15.50 -2.48 1.79
N GLY A 77 -14.22 -2.23 1.54
CA GLY A 77 -13.73 -1.97 0.20
C GLY A 77 -13.83 -0.53 -0.25
N THR A 78 -14.16 0.39 0.64
CA THR A 78 -14.25 1.82 0.29
C THR A 78 -12.86 2.46 0.29
N TYR A 79 -12.55 3.22 -0.74
CA TYR A 79 -11.29 3.94 -0.87
C TYR A 79 -11.09 4.92 0.28
N LEU A 80 -9.90 4.90 0.87
CA LEU A 80 -9.52 5.80 1.95
C LEU A 80 -8.43 6.80 1.53
N THR A 81 -7.34 6.29 0.97
CA THR A 81 -6.19 7.12 0.62
C THR A 81 -5.26 6.36 -0.32
N ARG A 82 -4.32 7.07 -0.92
CA ARG A 82 -3.24 6.47 -1.70
C ARG A 82 -1.92 7.13 -1.36
N SER A 83 -0.83 6.41 -1.57
CA SER A 83 0.51 6.97 -1.46
C SER A 83 0.89 7.76 -2.70
N ALA A 84 2.02 8.45 -2.64
CA ALA A 84 2.67 8.96 -3.84
C ALA A 84 3.16 7.79 -4.69
N ASP A 85 3.39 8.05 -5.98
CA ASP A 85 3.95 7.04 -6.88
C ASP A 85 5.38 6.71 -6.48
N PHE A 86 5.78 5.46 -6.66
CA PHE A 86 7.15 5.01 -6.46
C PHE A 86 7.51 4.03 -7.57
N ARG A 87 8.81 3.84 -7.78
CA ARG A 87 9.29 3.00 -8.88
C ARG A 87 9.83 1.68 -8.34
N ILE A 88 9.37 0.59 -8.94
CA ILE A 88 9.91 -0.75 -8.72
C ILE A 88 10.94 -1.01 -9.82
N VAL A 89 12.17 -1.25 -9.43
CA VAL A 89 13.29 -1.50 -10.35
C VAL A 89 13.89 -2.87 -10.17
#